data_9883b460c22746d54151ca5f88a9fef6
#
_entry.id   9883b460c22746d54151ca5f88a9fef6
#
_cell.length_a   1.000
_cell.length_b   1.000
_cell.length_c   1.000
_cell.angle_alpha   90.00
_cell.angle_beta   90.00
_cell.angle_gamma   90.00
#
_symmetry.space_group_name_H-M   'P 1'
#
loop_
_entity.id
_entity.type
_entity.pdbx_description
1 polymer ?
#
loop_
_entity_poly.entity_id
_entity_poly.type
_entity_poly.pdbx_seq_one_letter_code
_entity_poly.pdbx_strand_id
1 'polypeptide(L)'
;MDLHKKKCVPCRGDIPPFTREQIDEYLKYLTDWKVLINEKKAFYLSRVYKFSNFEKSLSFINKLSNIAEEEGHHPDLKFGWGYAEVNIFTHAINGLSLSDFILASKIDMISV
;
A
#
# COMPACT_ATOMS: atom_id res chain seq x y z
N MET A 1 -15.67 6.13 -6.15
CA MET A 1 -14.35 6.67 -6.55
C MET A 1 -13.42 5.52 -6.93
N ASP A 2 -12.88 5.57 -8.12
CA ASP A 2 -11.98 4.52 -8.61
C ASP A 2 -10.54 4.90 -8.33
N LEU A 3 -10.07 4.61 -7.12
CA LEU A 3 -8.71 4.97 -6.70
C LEU A 3 -7.64 4.39 -7.61
N HIS A 4 -7.84 3.13 -8.08
CA HIS A 4 -6.85 2.47 -8.93
C HIS A 4 -6.65 3.15 -10.28
N LYS A 5 -7.53 4.06 -10.66
CA LYS A 5 -7.39 4.83 -11.92
C LYS A 5 -6.64 6.15 -11.72
N LYS A 6 -6.39 6.54 -10.48
CA LYS A 6 -5.64 7.75 -10.17
C LYS A 6 -4.15 7.45 -10.17
N LYS A 7 -3.33 8.49 -10.29
CA LYS A 7 -1.89 8.36 -10.19
C LYS A 7 -1.40 8.89 -8.85
N CYS A 8 -0.38 8.23 -8.30
CA CYS A 8 0.29 8.73 -7.12
C CYS A 8 1.02 10.03 -7.48
N VAL A 9 0.99 10.98 -6.58
CA VAL A 9 1.76 12.22 -6.75
C VAL A 9 3.02 12.13 -5.91
N PRO A 10 4.12 12.80 -6.35
CA PRO A 10 5.34 12.83 -5.54
C PRO A 10 5.03 13.35 -4.15
N CYS A 11 5.62 12.70 -3.15
CA CYS A 11 5.38 13.10 -1.78
C CYS A 11 6.08 14.41 -1.45
N ARG A 12 5.31 15.33 -0.94
CA ARG A 12 5.81 16.62 -0.49
C ARG A 12 5.80 16.59 1.04
N GLY A 13 6.95 16.79 1.63
CA GLY A 13 7.07 16.75 3.09
C GLY A 13 6.35 17.88 3.82
N ASP A 14 5.75 18.80 3.08
CA ASP A 14 5.03 19.95 3.65
C ASP A 14 3.53 19.71 3.82
N ILE A 15 3.00 18.57 3.40
CA ILE A 15 1.59 18.25 3.60
C ILE A 15 1.42 17.46 4.90
N PRO A 16 0.32 17.67 5.64
CA PRO A 16 0.08 16.89 6.85
C PRO A 16 -0.35 15.46 6.51
N PRO A 17 -0.02 14.49 7.36
CA PRO A 17 -0.54 13.14 7.18
C PRO A 17 -2.06 13.12 7.39
N PHE A 18 -2.71 12.13 6.80
CA PHE A 18 -4.15 11.93 7.00
C PHE A 18 -4.47 11.73 8.48
N THR A 19 -5.59 12.32 8.90
CA THR A 19 -6.17 12.06 10.21
C THR A 19 -6.82 10.68 10.19
N ARG A 20 -7.13 10.14 11.38
CA ARG A 20 -7.85 8.86 11.48
C ARG A 20 -9.19 8.91 10.72
N GLU A 21 -9.88 10.03 10.78
CA GLU A 21 -11.15 10.19 10.07
C GLU A 21 -10.98 10.10 8.56
N GLN A 22 -9.94 10.73 8.03
CA GLN A 22 -9.62 10.64 6.60
C GLN A 22 -9.24 9.23 6.20
N ILE A 23 -8.44 8.55 7.04
CA ILE A 23 -8.05 7.17 6.82
C ILE A 23 -9.29 6.28 6.73
N ASP A 24 -10.21 6.39 7.68
CA ASP A 24 -11.42 5.58 7.70
C ASP A 24 -12.27 5.82 6.45
N GLU A 25 -12.32 7.06 5.97
CA GLU A 25 -13.05 7.40 4.76
C GLU A 25 -12.49 6.68 3.53
N TYR A 26 -11.17 6.68 3.36
CA TYR A 26 -10.55 6.05 2.19
C TYR A 26 -10.43 4.54 2.31
N LEU A 27 -10.40 3.99 3.53
CA LEU A 27 -10.41 2.54 3.72
C LEU A 27 -11.62 1.86 3.09
N LYS A 28 -12.72 2.57 2.96
CA LYS A 28 -13.94 2.03 2.34
C LYS A 28 -13.73 1.59 0.90
N TYR A 29 -12.70 2.12 0.25
CA TYR A 29 -12.40 1.80 -1.15
C TYR A 29 -11.41 0.66 -1.30
N LEU A 30 -10.91 0.11 -0.19
CA LEU A 30 -9.93 -0.97 -0.19
C LEU A 30 -10.55 -2.26 0.36
N THR A 31 -9.90 -3.40 0.04
CA THR A 31 -10.33 -4.72 0.50
C THR A 31 -9.26 -5.36 1.37
N ASP A 32 -9.62 -5.73 2.60
CA ASP A 32 -8.74 -6.47 3.53
C ASP A 32 -7.43 -5.74 3.92
N TRP A 33 -7.35 -4.44 3.73
CA TRP A 33 -6.23 -3.66 4.24
C TRP A 33 -6.51 -3.25 5.68
N LYS A 34 -5.47 -3.34 6.52
CA LYS A 34 -5.53 -2.92 7.92
C LYS A 34 -4.72 -1.66 8.11
N VAL A 35 -5.14 -0.84 9.07
CA VAL A 35 -4.38 0.34 9.49
C VAL A 35 -3.67 -0.02 10.79
N LEU A 36 -2.35 0.05 10.78
CA LEU A 36 -1.52 -0.24 11.94
C LEU A 36 -0.75 1.00 12.32
N ILE A 37 -0.14 0.98 13.51
CA ILE A 37 0.65 2.09 14.02
C ILE A 37 2.07 1.61 14.21
N ASN A 38 3.04 2.38 13.69
CA ASN A 38 4.46 2.05 13.83
C ASN A 38 5.04 2.58 15.15
N GLU A 39 6.33 2.36 15.36
CA GLU A 39 7.04 2.77 16.58
C GLU A 39 6.99 4.27 16.83
N LYS A 40 6.87 5.06 15.76
CA LYS A 40 6.78 6.52 15.84
C LYS A 40 5.35 7.02 15.93
N LYS A 41 4.41 6.11 16.21
CA LYS A 41 2.98 6.38 16.33
C LYS A 41 2.36 6.93 15.05
N ALA A 42 2.93 6.58 13.90
CA ALA A 42 2.39 6.93 12.58
C ALA A 42 1.57 5.77 12.04
N PHE A 43 0.49 6.09 11.34
CA PHE A 43 -0.35 5.08 10.71
C PHE A 43 0.28 4.58 9.41
N TYR A 44 0.09 3.29 9.13
CA TYR A 44 0.45 2.71 7.84
C TYR A 44 -0.57 1.65 7.44
N LEU A 45 -0.63 1.36 6.13
CA LEU A 45 -1.52 0.31 5.60
C LEU A 45 -0.76 -1.00 5.51
N SER A 46 -1.44 -2.10 5.86
CA SER A 46 -0.83 -3.42 5.81
C SER A 46 -1.82 -4.45 5.29
N ARG A 47 -1.35 -5.32 4.42
CA ARG A 47 -2.13 -6.47 3.95
C ARG A 47 -1.21 -7.66 3.71
N VAL A 48 -1.70 -8.86 4.04
CA VAL A 48 -1.00 -10.11 3.77
C VAL A 48 -1.79 -10.90 2.74
N TYR A 49 -1.14 -11.24 1.64
CA TYR A 49 -1.70 -12.08 0.59
C TYR A 49 -1.19 -13.50 0.77
N LYS A 50 -2.04 -14.49 0.50
CA LYS A 50 -1.68 -15.90 0.62
C LYS A 50 -1.62 -16.56 -0.75
N PHE A 51 -0.65 -17.45 -0.91
CA PHE A 51 -0.41 -18.14 -2.18
C PHE A 51 -0.16 -19.61 -1.93
N SER A 52 -0.22 -20.42 -2.99
CA SER A 52 -0.05 -21.87 -2.85
C SER A 52 1.40 -22.34 -2.84
N ASN A 53 2.35 -21.45 -3.20
CA ASN A 53 3.78 -21.79 -3.20
C ASN A 53 4.63 -20.52 -3.31
N PHE A 54 5.95 -20.71 -3.34
CA PHE A 54 6.89 -19.59 -3.42
C PHE A 54 6.85 -18.88 -4.78
N GLU A 55 6.74 -19.65 -5.85
CA GLU A 55 6.73 -19.11 -7.21
C GLU A 55 5.58 -18.12 -7.41
N LYS A 56 4.42 -18.43 -6.85
CA LYS A 56 3.25 -17.54 -6.94
C LYS A 56 3.43 -16.29 -6.09
N SER A 57 4.04 -16.41 -4.91
CA SER A 57 4.37 -15.25 -4.09
C SER A 57 5.33 -14.33 -4.84
N LEU A 58 6.37 -14.90 -5.44
CA LEU A 58 7.37 -14.14 -6.21
C LEU A 58 6.73 -13.46 -7.42
N SER A 59 5.87 -14.16 -8.14
CA SER A 59 5.17 -13.59 -9.29
C SER A 59 4.34 -12.37 -8.89
N PHE A 60 3.63 -12.46 -7.77
CA PHE A 60 2.86 -11.34 -7.24
C PHE A 60 3.78 -10.15 -6.91
N ILE A 61 4.89 -10.41 -6.23
CA ILE A 61 5.86 -9.38 -5.86
C ILE A 61 6.43 -8.69 -7.10
N ASN A 62 6.74 -9.44 -8.16
CA ASN A 62 7.25 -8.86 -9.39
C ASN A 62 6.23 -7.93 -10.05
N LYS A 63 4.97 -8.33 -10.09
CA LYS A 63 3.89 -7.47 -10.63
C LYS A 63 3.70 -6.22 -9.80
N LEU A 64 3.71 -6.36 -8.49
CA LEU A 64 3.60 -5.24 -7.56
C LEU A 64 4.76 -4.26 -7.74
N SER A 65 5.97 -4.79 -7.88
CA SER A 65 7.17 -3.97 -8.05
C SER A 65 7.09 -3.10 -9.29
N ASN A 66 6.53 -3.63 -10.38
CA ASN A 66 6.34 -2.85 -11.61
C ASN A 66 5.38 -1.68 -11.37
N ILE A 67 4.31 -1.91 -10.62
CA ILE A 67 3.35 -0.86 -10.28
C ILE A 67 4.03 0.20 -9.41
N ALA A 68 4.76 -0.23 -8.38
CA ALA A 68 5.45 0.69 -7.46
C ALA A 68 6.45 1.58 -8.20
N GLU A 69 7.23 0.99 -9.13
CA GLU A 69 8.17 1.76 -9.94
C GLU A 69 7.46 2.75 -10.84
N GLU A 70 6.38 2.31 -11.48
CA GLU A 70 5.60 3.16 -12.37
C GLU A 70 4.97 4.35 -11.63
N GLU A 71 4.52 4.13 -10.41
CA GLU A 71 3.88 5.17 -9.60
C GLU A 71 4.88 6.01 -8.80
N GLY A 72 6.15 5.59 -8.72
CA GLY A 72 7.15 6.29 -7.93
C GLY A 72 6.86 6.27 -6.44
N HIS A 73 6.13 5.27 -5.97
CA HIS A 73 5.76 5.12 -4.56
C HIS A 73 5.99 3.67 -4.15
N HIS A 74 6.88 3.46 -3.19
CA HIS A 74 7.41 2.13 -2.90
C HIS A 74 6.97 1.61 -1.53
N PRO A 75 6.29 0.47 -1.49
CA PRO A 75 5.92 -0.16 -0.22
C PRO A 75 7.10 -0.93 0.36
N ASP A 76 7.01 -1.28 1.64
CA ASP A 76 7.90 -2.24 2.25
C ASP A 76 7.31 -3.62 2.06
N LEU A 77 8.13 -4.58 1.66
CA LEU A 77 7.68 -5.92 1.31
C LEU A 77 8.40 -6.99 2.12
N LYS A 78 7.64 -7.99 2.52
CA LYS A 78 8.19 -9.21 3.11
C LYS A 78 7.44 -10.37 2.46
N PHE A 79 8.14 -11.30 1.87
CA PHE A 79 7.47 -12.42 1.23
C PHE A 79 8.29 -13.69 1.36
N GLY A 80 7.62 -14.81 1.15
CA GLY A 80 8.27 -16.10 1.22
C GLY A 80 7.34 -17.15 0.64
N TRP A 81 7.53 -18.40 1.03
CA TRP A 81 6.71 -19.48 0.54
C TRP A 81 5.26 -19.29 0.99
N GLY A 82 4.40 -19.03 0.03
CA GLY A 82 2.96 -18.97 0.27
C GLY A 82 2.43 -17.67 0.84
N TYR A 83 3.22 -16.60 0.92
CA TYR A 83 2.72 -15.32 1.42
C TYR A 83 3.48 -14.12 0.89
N ALA A 84 2.81 -12.97 0.92
CA ALA A 84 3.43 -11.67 0.68
C ALA A 84 2.79 -10.64 1.61
N GLU A 85 3.59 -10.01 2.44
CA GLU A 85 3.15 -8.92 3.32
C GLU A 85 3.53 -7.60 2.67
N VAL A 86 2.55 -6.71 2.55
CA VAL A 86 2.73 -5.40 1.91
C VAL A 86 2.40 -4.33 2.92
N ASN A 87 3.36 -3.46 3.21
CA ASN A 87 3.17 -2.33 4.12
C ASN A 87 3.40 -1.03 3.35
N ILE A 88 2.43 -0.13 3.41
CA ILE A 88 2.48 1.12 2.64
C ILE A 88 2.39 2.30 3.59
N PHE A 89 3.28 3.26 3.39
CA PHE A 89 3.29 4.45 4.21
C PHE A 89 4.17 5.53 3.54
N THR A 90 3.90 6.78 3.82
CA THR A 90 4.64 7.89 3.22
C THR A 90 5.67 8.43 4.20
N HIS A 91 6.95 8.10 3.99
CA HIS A 91 8.04 8.46 4.91
C HIS A 91 8.18 9.97 5.11
N ALA A 92 8.04 10.74 4.05
CA ALA A 92 8.27 12.18 4.11
C ALA A 92 7.34 12.92 5.07
N ILE A 93 6.16 12.38 5.35
CA ILE A 93 5.17 12.99 6.25
C ILE A 93 4.92 12.14 7.50
N ASN A 94 5.62 11.04 7.64
CA ASN A 94 5.47 10.10 8.76
C ASN A 94 4.00 9.70 8.96
N GLY A 95 3.37 9.20 7.90
CA GLY A 95 1.97 8.81 7.95
C GLY A 95 1.41 8.47 6.59
N LEU A 96 0.10 8.56 6.45
CA LEU A 96 -0.62 8.22 5.24
C LEU A 96 -1.06 9.45 4.46
N SER A 97 -1.10 9.29 3.15
CA SER A 97 -1.59 10.28 2.19
C SER A 97 -2.49 9.58 1.18
N LEU A 98 -3.11 10.34 0.30
CA LEU A 98 -3.95 9.76 -0.76
C LEU A 98 -3.14 8.78 -1.62
N SER A 99 -1.87 9.06 -1.89
CA SER A 99 -1.01 8.18 -2.71
C SER A 99 -0.90 6.77 -2.14
N ASP A 100 -0.91 6.62 -0.82
CA ASP A 100 -0.86 5.30 -0.18
C ASP A 100 -2.10 4.49 -0.52
N PHE A 101 -3.26 5.11 -0.49
CA PHE A 101 -4.53 4.46 -0.82
C PHE A 101 -4.64 4.15 -2.31
N ILE A 102 -4.12 5.04 -3.15
CA ILE A 102 -4.07 4.80 -4.59
C ILE A 102 -3.20 3.57 -4.89
N LEU A 103 -2.01 3.50 -4.29
CA LEU A 103 -1.11 2.37 -4.48
C LEU A 103 -1.76 1.06 -4.00
N ALA A 104 -2.34 1.07 -2.81
CA ALA A 104 -3.03 -0.11 -2.28
C ALA A 104 -4.13 -0.59 -3.22
N SER A 105 -4.92 0.34 -3.75
CA SER A 105 -5.99 0.04 -4.69
C SER A 105 -5.46 -0.60 -5.98
N LYS A 106 -4.35 -0.10 -6.51
CA LYS A 106 -3.72 -0.67 -7.71
C LYS A 106 -3.19 -2.07 -7.45
N ILE A 107 -2.58 -2.30 -6.29
CA ILE A 107 -2.10 -3.62 -5.89
C ILE A 107 -3.26 -4.61 -5.83
N ASP A 108 -4.40 -4.19 -5.31
CA ASP A 108 -5.59 -5.04 -5.22
C ASP A 108 -6.12 -5.47 -6.59
N MET A 109 -5.74 -4.78 -7.65
CA MET A 109 -6.15 -5.15 -9.02
C MET A 109 -5.26 -6.23 -9.63
N ILE A 110 -4.16 -6.61 -8.99
CA ILE A 110 -3.28 -7.66 -9.52
C ILE A 110 -4.00 -8.99 -9.46
N SER A 111 -4.00 -9.72 -10.61
CA SER A 111 -4.55 -11.07 -10.65
C SER A 111 -3.63 -12.04 -9.93
N VAL A 112 -4.18 -12.83 -9.03
CA VAL A 112 -3.44 -13.81 -8.24
C VAL A 112 -4.03 -15.23 -8.42
#